data_3f3571c396924bb23f09c8c386537cfb
#
_entry.id   3f3571c396924bb23f09c8c386537cfb
#
_cell.length_a   1.000
_cell.length_b   1.000
_cell.length_c   1.000
_cell.angle_alpha   90.00
_cell.angle_beta   90.00
_cell.angle_gamma   90.00
#
_symmetry.space_group_name_H-M   'P 1'
#
loop_
_entity.id
_entity.type
_entity.pdbx_description
1 polymer ?
#
loop_
_entity_poly.entity_id
_entity_poly.type
_entity_poly.pdbx_seq_one_letter_code
_entity_poly.pdbx_strand_id
1 'polypeptide(L)'
;VDLGIGHFLLIAKVIYCILRLLNPNLGMNVKECIKRGCCILGSVICGVLTGAVTLLPAASYLTSSSSRLVSEASALAKFFGGLFSSYTMAQNAETAGRLISNNLYYINDYSCIDGWTNYYEMPNVCFTIFIYFFLGQLLVQSIKRCKDVKKIWYGVLIALVGILLIFNPGVAIAFNGFAYAQPRYTFVLMPMAALLVAVEWDRLMIKKEFSFTGLLLGLVTSMYVVIEAYNRASDEVKKYDAVILTLFVAFAIILLAVGLWKNRQVQKVAGSLFLVCILLSTCLESYMTNNNRWTAYTWTEAMGYDGHTMTNDTIDALQYLKEQDKGFFRVDKGYAAVSNYGDSQVMGYSSVTDYNSTINRHLADFYNMLYTKVKVSDAQRIFEYSDESEVYPMSLINLKYILSMGELDYSWCEYVGRTGSVYIYRNKYADSAASFYTNTISKSECESMDETGRRLLLRDTLIVPDGEDVLHDTETGEVTLGSFVADGKYFTGTISNEKEGFLLLTIPDQDGWEVYVDGKKTETINGDYGFLAVKIAAGNHEVKAVYHIPYMKQGAIVSILGALLLTGYCLWLYHRDRKRKQG
;
A
#
# COMPACT_ATOMS: atom_id res chain seq x y z
N VAL A 1 1.85 2.49 4.59
CA VAL A 1 3.05 1.85 4.02
C VAL A 1 3.80 1.06 5.09
N ASP A 2 4.01 1.60 6.28
CA ASP A 2 4.84 0.97 7.33
C ASP A 2 4.24 -0.32 7.92
N LEU A 3 2.93 -0.42 8.03
CA LEU A 3 2.24 -1.63 8.50
C LEU A 3 2.43 -2.82 7.54
N GLY A 4 2.45 -2.57 6.24
CA GLY A 4 2.68 -3.61 5.23
C GLY A 4 4.08 -4.20 5.32
N ILE A 5 5.11 -3.38 5.42
CA ILE A 5 6.50 -3.82 5.57
C ILE A 5 6.70 -4.59 6.88
N GLY A 6 6.15 -4.09 7.98
CA GLY A 6 6.18 -4.76 9.28
C GLY A 6 5.55 -6.16 9.25
N HIS A 7 4.42 -6.30 8.58
CA HIS A 7 3.73 -7.57 8.37
C HIS A 7 4.58 -8.55 7.56
N PHE A 8 5.17 -8.10 6.44
CA PHE A 8 6.05 -8.93 5.61
C PHE A 8 7.26 -9.44 6.40
N LEU A 9 7.93 -8.56 7.14
CA LEU A 9 9.09 -8.92 7.96
C LEU A 9 8.72 -9.88 9.10
N LEU A 10 7.54 -9.74 9.70
CA LEU A 10 7.08 -10.63 10.76
C LEU A 10 6.88 -12.05 10.21
N ILE A 11 6.15 -12.22 9.11
CA ILE A 11 5.92 -13.54 8.49
C ILE A 11 7.27 -14.16 8.07
N ALA A 12 8.14 -13.40 7.42
CA ALA A 12 9.45 -13.90 7.01
C ALA A 12 10.31 -14.35 8.20
N LYS A 13 10.29 -13.61 9.32
CA LYS A 13 10.97 -14.00 10.57
C LYS A 13 10.41 -15.28 11.14
N VAL A 14 9.09 -15.45 11.17
CA VAL A 14 8.44 -16.67 11.65
C VAL A 14 8.87 -17.87 10.81
N ILE A 15 8.81 -17.77 9.49
CA ILE A 15 9.27 -18.81 8.57
C ILE A 15 10.74 -19.15 8.82
N TYR A 16 11.62 -18.13 8.91
CA TYR A 16 13.04 -18.34 9.20
C TYR A 16 13.25 -19.06 10.54
N CYS A 17 12.54 -18.67 11.58
CA CYS A 17 12.65 -19.31 12.89
C CYS A 17 12.22 -20.78 12.85
N ILE A 18 11.12 -21.11 12.15
CA ILE A 18 10.67 -22.48 11.97
C ILE A 18 11.75 -23.30 11.25
N LEU A 19 12.25 -22.81 10.11
CA LEU A 19 13.31 -23.48 9.36
C LEU A 19 14.57 -23.67 10.22
N ARG A 20 14.92 -22.67 11.03
CA ARG A 20 16.07 -22.76 11.94
C ARG A 20 15.91 -23.82 13.01
N LEU A 21 14.70 -23.95 13.59
CA LEU A 21 14.39 -24.97 14.57
C LEU A 21 14.45 -26.40 13.98
N LEU A 22 14.04 -26.54 12.73
CA LEU A 22 14.04 -27.82 12.00
C LEU A 22 15.43 -28.22 11.47
N ASN A 23 16.46 -27.37 11.59
CA ASN A 23 17.79 -27.61 11.03
C ASN A 23 18.49 -28.81 11.73
N PRO A 24 18.74 -29.92 11.02
CA PRO A 24 19.34 -31.12 11.60
C PRO A 24 20.80 -30.93 12.03
N ASN A 25 21.50 -29.91 11.51
CA ASN A 25 22.88 -29.60 11.89
C ASN A 25 22.98 -29.02 13.30
N LEU A 26 21.88 -28.55 13.89
CA LEU A 26 21.87 -28.03 15.26
C LEU A 26 21.78 -29.15 16.33
N GLY A 27 21.50 -30.39 15.92
CA GLY A 27 21.44 -31.55 16.81
C GLY A 27 20.41 -31.41 17.94
N MET A 28 19.40 -30.55 17.77
CA MET A 28 18.41 -30.27 18.81
C MET A 28 17.43 -31.45 18.94
N ASN A 29 17.12 -31.82 20.16
CA ASN A 29 16.01 -32.73 20.43
C ASN A 29 14.67 -31.98 20.43
N VAL A 30 13.56 -32.72 20.33
CA VAL A 30 12.20 -32.17 20.26
C VAL A 30 11.90 -31.22 21.43
N LYS A 31 12.32 -31.58 22.65
CA LYS A 31 12.11 -30.76 23.86
C LYS A 31 12.83 -29.40 23.76
N GLU A 32 14.05 -29.37 23.24
CA GLU A 32 14.81 -28.14 23.03
C GLU A 32 14.19 -27.30 21.89
N CYS A 33 13.73 -27.92 20.82
CA CYS A 33 13.00 -27.24 19.74
C CYS A 33 11.74 -26.57 20.26
N ILE A 34 10.91 -27.28 21.03
CA ILE A 34 9.69 -26.71 21.65
C ILE A 34 10.05 -25.54 22.55
N LYS A 35 11.04 -25.71 23.44
CA LYS A 35 11.47 -24.66 24.36
C LYS A 35 11.92 -23.38 23.63
N ARG A 36 12.74 -23.52 22.58
CA ARG A 36 13.18 -22.37 21.76
C ARG A 36 12.04 -21.80 20.97
N GLY A 37 11.14 -22.64 20.44
CA GLY A 37 9.92 -22.21 19.76
C GLY A 37 9.02 -21.35 20.66
N CYS A 38 8.80 -21.77 21.90
CA CYS A 38 8.06 -20.99 22.91
C CYS A 38 8.73 -19.65 23.23
N CYS A 39 10.08 -19.63 23.34
CA CYS A 39 10.81 -18.37 23.56
C CYS A 39 10.67 -17.42 22.38
N ILE A 40 10.76 -17.93 21.15
CA ILE A 40 10.57 -17.13 19.94
C ILE A 40 9.15 -16.59 19.88
N LEU A 41 8.15 -17.44 20.10
CA LEU A 41 6.73 -17.05 20.12
C LEU A 41 6.47 -15.97 21.18
N GLY A 42 7.00 -16.16 22.40
CA GLY A 42 6.90 -15.16 23.45
C GLY A 42 7.52 -13.81 23.07
N SER A 43 8.68 -13.83 22.41
CA SER A 43 9.34 -12.61 21.91
C SER A 43 8.52 -11.91 20.83
N VAL A 44 7.90 -12.67 19.90
CA VAL A 44 7.01 -12.14 18.86
C VAL A 44 5.77 -11.51 19.50
N ILE A 45 5.13 -12.20 20.46
CA ILE A 45 3.98 -11.67 21.18
C ILE A 45 4.34 -10.36 21.90
N CYS A 46 5.46 -10.33 22.63
CA CYS A 46 5.91 -9.10 23.27
C CYS A 46 6.15 -7.96 22.27
N GLY A 47 6.72 -8.26 21.10
CA GLY A 47 6.91 -7.28 20.04
C GLY A 47 5.60 -6.74 19.50
N VAL A 48 4.61 -7.60 19.25
CA VAL A 48 3.26 -7.20 18.80
C VAL A 48 2.56 -6.35 19.87
N LEU A 49 2.63 -6.77 21.15
CA LEU A 49 2.08 -5.99 22.26
C LEU A 49 2.73 -4.61 22.36
N THR A 50 4.05 -4.51 22.19
CA THR A 50 4.75 -3.21 22.19
C THR A 50 4.29 -2.28 21.06
N GLY A 51 3.89 -2.83 19.91
CA GLY A 51 3.34 -2.09 18.78
C GLY A 51 1.83 -1.81 18.86
N ALA A 52 1.14 -2.22 19.92
CA ALA A 52 -0.32 -2.19 20.00
C ALA A 52 -0.92 -0.77 19.88
N VAL A 53 -0.18 0.27 20.27
CA VAL A 53 -0.62 1.67 20.13
C VAL A 53 -0.90 2.07 18.69
N THR A 54 -0.23 1.47 17.73
CA THR A 54 -0.46 1.70 16.29
C THR A 54 -1.29 0.58 15.66
N LEU A 55 -1.07 -0.67 16.10
CA LEU A 55 -1.72 -1.83 15.51
C LEU A 55 -3.23 -1.89 15.80
N LEU A 56 -3.67 -1.56 17.04
CA LEU A 56 -5.09 -1.63 17.39
C LEU A 56 -5.93 -0.58 16.64
N PRO A 57 -5.54 0.72 16.59
CA PRO A 57 -6.25 1.69 15.75
C PRO A 57 -6.29 1.31 14.27
N ALA A 58 -5.16 0.86 13.72
CA ALA A 58 -5.09 0.47 12.31
C ALA A 58 -5.95 -0.76 12.01
N ALA A 59 -5.95 -1.76 12.88
CA ALA A 59 -6.81 -2.94 12.75
C ALA A 59 -8.29 -2.55 12.83
N SER A 60 -8.67 -1.69 13.78
CA SER A 60 -10.03 -1.15 13.88
C SER A 60 -10.45 -0.46 12.59
N TYR A 61 -9.65 0.48 12.09
CA TYR A 61 -9.96 1.17 10.85
C TYR A 61 -10.12 0.21 9.66
N LEU A 62 -9.21 -0.74 9.50
CA LEU A 62 -9.26 -1.71 8.40
C LEU A 62 -10.49 -2.62 8.48
N THR A 63 -10.95 -2.97 9.68
CA THR A 63 -12.08 -3.90 9.86
C THR A 63 -13.44 -3.23 9.83
N SER A 64 -13.56 -2.02 10.37
CA SER A 64 -14.85 -1.34 10.49
C SER A 64 -15.08 -0.28 9.40
N SER A 65 -14.04 0.47 9.03
CA SER A 65 -14.21 1.68 8.23
C SER A 65 -13.62 1.62 6.82
N SER A 66 -12.75 0.64 6.52
CA SER A 66 -12.14 0.55 5.18
C SER A 66 -12.97 -0.31 4.21
N SER A 67 -13.06 0.14 2.96
CA SER A 67 -13.69 -0.62 1.86
C SER A 67 -12.88 -1.84 1.41
N ARG A 68 -11.62 -1.96 1.86
CA ARG A 68 -10.64 -2.94 1.33
C ARG A 68 -10.84 -4.35 1.85
N LEU A 69 -11.34 -4.54 3.08
CA LEU A 69 -11.52 -5.87 3.64
C LEU A 69 -12.79 -6.51 3.09
N VAL A 70 -12.59 -7.52 2.28
CA VAL A 70 -13.60 -8.48 1.88
C VAL A 70 -13.97 -9.33 3.11
N SER A 71 -15.20 -9.87 3.16
CA SER A 71 -15.63 -10.73 4.26
C SER A 71 -14.61 -11.82 4.59
N GLU A 72 -14.39 -12.13 5.86
CA GLU A 72 -13.41 -13.13 6.33
C GLU A 72 -13.52 -14.48 5.60
N ALA A 73 -14.74 -14.94 5.33
CA ALA A 73 -14.99 -16.17 4.59
C ALA A 73 -14.43 -16.11 3.16
N SER A 74 -14.54 -14.98 2.47
CA SER A 74 -13.99 -14.83 1.12
C SER A 74 -12.47 -14.68 1.12
N ALA A 75 -11.88 -14.10 2.17
CA ALA A 75 -10.43 -13.96 2.34
C ALA A 75 -9.77 -15.34 2.50
N LEU A 76 -10.32 -16.20 3.35
CA LEU A 76 -9.85 -17.57 3.53
C LEU A 76 -10.04 -18.41 2.25
N ALA A 77 -11.18 -18.29 1.57
CA ALA A 77 -11.41 -18.98 0.31
C ALA A 77 -10.39 -18.58 -0.77
N LYS A 78 -10.08 -17.29 -0.90
CA LYS A 78 -9.03 -16.78 -1.80
C LYS A 78 -7.65 -17.35 -1.44
N PHE A 79 -7.30 -17.37 -0.15
CA PHE A 79 -6.02 -17.91 0.31
C PHE A 79 -5.88 -19.41 -0.04
N PHE A 80 -6.85 -20.22 0.34
CA PHE A 80 -6.81 -21.66 0.04
C PHE A 80 -6.88 -21.94 -1.47
N GLY A 81 -7.72 -21.22 -2.22
CA GLY A 81 -7.73 -21.31 -3.67
C GLY A 81 -6.37 -20.94 -4.28
N GLY A 82 -5.72 -19.89 -3.77
CA GLY A 82 -4.40 -19.48 -4.17
C GLY A 82 -3.29 -20.50 -3.88
N LEU A 83 -3.36 -21.23 -2.77
CA LEU A 83 -2.37 -22.27 -2.43
C LEU A 83 -2.32 -23.41 -3.47
N PHE A 84 -3.48 -23.74 -4.05
CA PHE A 84 -3.61 -24.79 -5.06
C PHE A 84 -3.67 -24.28 -6.49
N SER A 85 -3.47 -22.97 -6.71
CA SER A 85 -3.34 -22.35 -8.03
C SER A 85 -1.89 -22.06 -8.37
N SER A 86 -1.64 -21.71 -9.62
CA SER A 86 -0.34 -21.23 -10.11
C SER A 86 -0.52 -19.92 -10.85
N TYR A 87 0.52 -19.11 -10.85
CA TYR A 87 0.62 -17.99 -11.78
C TYR A 87 0.63 -18.48 -13.23
N THR A 88 0.29 -17.63 -14.18
CA THR A 88 0.40 -17.93 -15.61
C THR A 88 1.83 -18.24 -16.01
N MET A 89 2.02 -18.89 -17.16
CA MET A 89 3.38 -19.16 -17.67
C MET A 89 4.17 -17.86 -17.89
N ALA A 90 3.51 -16.80 -18.38
CA ALA A 90 4.12 -15.49 -18.58
C ALA A 90 4.58 -14.88 -17.25
N GLN A 91 3.72 -14.87 -16.23
CA GLN A 91 4.06 -14.39 -14.89
C GLN A 91 5.22 -15.17 -14.25
N ASN A 92 5.24 -16.49 -14.42
CA ASN A 92 6.33 -17.33 -13.90
C ASN A 92 7.64 -17.09 -14.63
N ALA A 93 7.62 -16.92 -15.95
CA ALA A 93 8.80 -16.60 -16.74
C ALA A 93 9.39 -15.25 -16.35
N GLU A 94 8.53 -14.24 -16.20
CA GLU A 94 8.94 -12.91 -15.76
C GLU A 94 9.49 -12.92 -14.33
N THR A 95 8.86 -13.67 -13.41
CA THR A 95 9.37 -13.86 -12.05
C THR A 95 10.77 -14.50 -12.06
N ALA A 96 11.01 -15.49 -12.92
CA ALA A 96 12.33 -16.09 -13.10
C ALA A 96 13.35 -15.07 -13.64
N GLY A 97 12.97 -14.22 -14.58
CA GLY A 97 13.80 -13.12 -15.07
C GLY A 97 14.15 -12.12 -13.98
N ARG A 98 13.20 -11.80 -13.11
CA ARG A 98 13.41 -10.85 -12.00
C ARG A 98 14.34 -11.36 -10.90
N LEU A 99 14.64 -12.65 -10.82
CA LEU A 99 15.76 -13.14 -10.02
C LEU A 99 17.11 -12.64 -10.52
N ILE A 100 17.24 -12.39 -11.82
CA ILE A 100 18.45 -11.84 -12.47
C ILE A 100 18.44 -10.31 -12.41
N SER A 101 17.38 -9.67 -12.93
CA SER A 101 17.23 -8.22 -12.98
C SER A 101 15.76 -7.81 -13.02
N ASN A 102 15.44 -6.72 -12.34
CA ASN A 102 14.11 -6.11 -12.39
C ASN A 102 13.82 -5.41 -13.74
N ASN A 103 14.79 -5.30 -14.63
CA ASN A 103 14.72 -4.53 -15.88
C ASN A 103 14.80 -5.39 -17.15
N LEU A 104 14.76 -6.73 -17.07
CA LEU A 104 14.90 -7.61 -18.25
C LEU A 104 13.77 -7.47 -19.28
N TYR A 105 12.56 -7.18 -18.83
CA TYR A 105 11.40 -7.14 -19.72
C TYR A 105 10.97 -5.71 -20.04
N TYR A 106 11.19 -4.79 -19.12
CA TYR A 106 10.74 -3.39 -19.23
C TYR A 106 11.71 -2.40 -18.64
N ILE A 107 11.65 -1.21 -19.19
CA ILE A 107 12.26 -0.02 -18.65
C ILE A 107 11.18 0.99 -18.24
N ASN A 108 10.04 1.05 -18.95
CA ASN A 108 8.95 1.97 -18.73
C ASN A 108 7.74 1.29 -18.08
N ASP A 109 7.27 1.87 -17.13
CA ASP A 109 6.43 1.82 -15.97
C ASP A 109 5.13 1.01 -15.92
N TYR A 110 4.26 0.99 -16.89
CA TYR A 110 2.90 0.45 -16.69
C TYR A 110 2.47 -0.61 -17.69
N SER A 111 3.19 -0.80 -18.76
CA SER A 111 2.86 -1.83 -19.76
C SER A 111 3.55 -3.13 -19.43
N CYS A 112 2.85 -4.01 -18.75
CA CYS A 112 3.33 -5.36 -18.51
C CYS A 112 3.12 -6.26 -19.70
N ILE A 113 4.14 -7.03 -20.10
CA ILE A 113 3.99 -8.07 -21.09
C ILE A 113 3.23 -9.23 -20.42
N ASP A 114 1.96 -9.39 -20.74
CA ASP A 114 1.14 -10.56 -20.39
C ASP A 114 1.19 -11.08 -18.95
N GLY A 115 0.68 -10.33 -17.96
CA GLY A 115 0.39 -11.03 -16.73
C GLY A 115 0.42 -10.27 -15.42
N TRP A 116 1.19 -9.19 -15.28
CA TRP A 116 1.17 -8.34 -14.09
C TRP A 116 0.56 -6.97 -14.44
N THR A 117 -0.21 -6.43 -13.51
CA THR A 117 -0.94 -5.18 -13.75
C THR A 117 -0.05 -3.95 -13.78
N ASN A 118 1.07 -3.99 -13.07
CA ASN A 118 2.08 -2.93 -13.06
C ASN A 118 3.39 -3.42 -12.44
N TYR A 119 4.45 -2.65 -12.62
CA TYR A 119 5.79 -2.95 -12.10
C TYR A 119 5.85 -3.14 -10.57
N TYR A 120 5.08 -2.37 -9.83
CA TYR A 120 5.13 -2.37 -8.35
C TYR A 120 4.49 -3.60 -7.72
N GLU A 121 3.62 -4.28 -8.46
CA GLU A 121 2.92 -5.50 -8.04
C GLU A 121 3.73 -6.77 -8.27
N MET A 122 4.82 -6.65 -9.02
CA MET A 122 5.69 -7.75 -9.41
C MET A 122 6.64 -8.20 -8.31
N PRO A 123 7.21 -9.42 -8.41
CA PRO A 123 8.26 -9.86 -7.51
C PRO A 123 9.49 -8.96 -7.56
N ASN A 124 9.99 -8.55 -6.41
CA ASN A 124 11.23 -7.79 -6.25
C ASN A 124 12.28 -8.67 -5.57
N VAL A 125 12.93 -9.52 -6.34
CA VAL A 125 13.86 -10.55 -5.84
C VAL A 125 15.28 -10.44 -6.41
N CYS A 126 15.56 -9.43 -7.23
CA CYS A 126 16.88 -9.23 -7.79
C CYS A 126 17.89 -8.90 -6.69
N PHE A 127 18.78 -9.84 -6.43
CA PHE A 127 19.94 -9.61 -5.57
C PHE A 127 21.23 -9.41 -6.39
N THR A 128 21.43 -10.26 -7.41
CA THR A 128 22.55 -10.18 -8.34
C THR A 128 22.20 -10.92 -9.62
N ILE A 129 22.67 -10.40 -10.74
CA ILE A 129 22.52 -11.05 -12.05
C ILE A 129 23.14 -12.46 -12.09
N PHE A 130 24.01 -12.80 -11.15
CA PHE A 130 24.71 -14.09 -11.10
C PHE A 130 24.02 -15.14 -10.23
N ILE A 131 22.82 -14.91 -9.75
CA ILE A 131 22.14 -15.77 -8.78
C ILE A 131 22.03 -17.24 -9.23
N TYR A 132 21.75 -17.50 -10.49
CA TYR A 132 21.60 -18.86 -11.00
C TYR A 132 22.93 -19.64 -11.03
N PHE A 133 24.08 -18.96 -11.17
CA PHE A 133 25.39 -19.61 -11.05
C PHE A 133 25.60 -20.14 -9.63
N PHE A 134 25.24 -19.36 -8.60
CA PHE A 134 25.35 -19.79 -7.21
C PHE A 134 24.34 -20.88 -6.87
N LEU A 135 23.11 -20.78 -7.38
CA LEU A 135 22.10 -21.84 -7.23
C LEU A 135 22.54 -23.14 -7.88
N GLY A 136 23.13 -23.08 -9.07
CA GLY A 136 23.68 -24.26 -9.76
C GLY A 136 24.83 -24.91 -8.97
N GLN A 137 25.77 -24.12 -8.44
CA GLN A 137 26.84 -24.63 -7.57
C GLN A 137 26.25 -25.27 -6.30
N LEU A 138 25.37 -24.58 -5.60
CA LEU A 138 24.73 -25.07 -4.39
C LEU A 138 24.01 -26.40 -4.62
N LEU A 139 23.19 -26.48 -5.67
CA LEU A 139 22.39 -27.67 -5.98
C LEU A 139 23.28 -28.89 -6.22
N VAL A 140 24.23 -28.78 -7.17
CA VAL A 140 25.07 -29.92 -7.53
C VAL A 140 26.00 -30.34 -6.40
N GLN A 141 26.53 -29.38 -5.65
CA GLN A 141 27.41 -29.70 -4.53
C GLN A 141 26.64 -30.30 -3.35
N SER A 142 25.42 -29.83 -3.09
CA SER A 142 24.54 -30.40 -2.06
C SER A 142 24.22 -31.87 -2.33
N ILE A 143 23.89 -32.19 -3.60
CA ILE A 143 23.63 -33.57 -4.02
C ILE A 143 24.87 -34.46 -3.81
N LYS A 144 26.05 -33.98 -4.20
CA LYS A 144 27.30 -34.73 -4.08
C LYS A 144 27.75 -35.02 -2.65
N ARG A 145 27.48 -34.11 -1.74
CA ARG A 145 27.97 -34.15 -0.35
C ARG A 145 27.04 -34.79 0.65
N CYS A 146 25.74 -34.71 0.36
CA CYS A 146 24.76 -35.08 1.35
C CYS A 146 24.49 -36.56 1.32
N LYS A 147 25.14 -37.30 2.24
CA LYS A 147 24.84 -38.72 2.50
C LYS A 147 23.82 -38.91 3.63
N ASP A 148 23.53 -37.85 4.39
CA ASP A 148 22.58 -37.88 5.51
C ASP A 148 21.18 -37.54 5.01
N VAL A 149 20.29 -38.51 5.08
CA VAL A 149 18.89 -38.42 4.64
C VAL A 149 18.16 -37.23 5.29
N LYS A 150 18.40 -36.96 6.59
CA LYS A 150 17.77 -35.83 7.29
C LYS A 150 18.20 -34.48 6.70
N LYS A 151 19.45 -34.35 6.31
CA LYS A 151 19.98 -33.11 5.70
C LYS A 151 19.44 -32.93 4.27
N ILE A 152 19.27 -34.04 3.55
CA ILE A 152 18.63 -34.01 2.21
C ILE A 152 17.21 -33.48 2.33
N TRP A 153 16.39 -34.08 3.20
CA TRP A 153 15.01 -33.65 3.40
C TRP A 153 14.91 -32.20 3.88
N TYR A 154 15.81 -31.77 4.74
CA TYR A 154 15.87 -30.37 5.16
C TYR A 154 16.21 -29.42 4.01
N GLY A 155 17.15 -29.81 3.14
CA GLY A 155 17.47 -29.05 1.92
C GLY A 155 16.28 -28.96 0.96
N VAL A 156 15.56 -30.09 0.77
CA VAL A 156 14.32 -30.12 -0.03
C VAL A 156 13.24 -29.21 0.58
N LEU A 157 13.07 -29.22 1.91
CA LEU A 157 12.13 -28.33 2.59
C LEU A 157 12.47 -26.86 2.35
N ILE A 158 13.73 -26.46 2.48
CA ILE A 158 14.16 -25.07 2.21
C ILE A 158 13.88 -24.70 0.76
N ALA A 159 14.21 -25.57 -0.19
CA ALA A 159 13.96 -25.31 -1.62
C ALA A 159 12.45 -25.16 -1.90
N LEU A 160 11.63 -26.06 -1.34
CA LEU A 160 10.17 -25.99 -1.47
C LEU A 160 9.61 -24.71 -0.88
N VAL A 161 10.03 -24.31 0.32
CA VAL A 161 9.59 -23.04 0.94
C VAL A 161 10.03 -21.85 0.10
N GLY A 162 11.25 -21.86 -0.45
CA GLY A 162 11.73 -20.81 -1.34
C GLY A 162 10.90 -20.69 -2.63
N ILE A 163 10.56 -21.81 -3.25
CA ILE A 163 9.70 -21.87 -4.43
C ILE A 163 8.29 -21.35 -4.09
N LEU A 164 7.70 -21.80 -3.00
CA LEU A 164 6.38 -21.32 -2.56
C LEU A 164 6.37 -19.83 -2.28
N LEU A 165 7.41 -19.31 -1.62
CA LEU A 165 7.54 -17.89 -1.33
C LEU A 165 7.68 -17.02 -2.59
N ILE A 166 8.12 -17.54 -3.72
CA ILE A 166 8.34 -16.77 -4.94
C ILE A 166 7.21 -17.00 -5.96
N PHE A 167 6.73 -18.24 -6.10
CA PHE A 167 5.89 -18.66 -7.21
C PHE A 167 4.46 -19.07 -6.81
N ASN A 168 4.05 -18.96 -5.54
CA ASN A 168 2.71 -19.41 -5.13
C ASN A 168 1.76 -18.23 -4.84
N PRO A 169 0.61 -18.14 -5.55
CA PRO A 169 -0.37 -17.08 -5.36
C PRO A 169 -0.97 -17.03 -3.95
N GLY A 170 -1.21 -18.17 -3.29
CA GLY A 170 -1.77 -18.20 -1.95
C GLY A 170 -0.82 -17.62 -0.91
N VAL A 171 0.48 -17.90 -1.04
CA VAL A 171 1.49 -17.27 -0.19
C VAL A 171 1.50 -15.76 -0.40
N ALA A 172 1.41 -15.29 -1.65
CA ALA A 172 1.33 -13.87 -1.94
C ALA A 172 0.06 -13.22 -1.35
N ILE A 173 -1.07 -13.90 -1.40
CA ILE A 173 -2.33 -13.45 -0.76
C ILE A 173 -2.12 -13.29 0.76
N ALA A 174 -1.51 -14.27 1.44
CA ALA A 174 -1.24 -14.20 2.87
C ALA A 174 -0.32 -13.02 3.23
N PHE A 175 0.74 -12.80 2.46
CA PHE A 175 1.62 -11.65 2.66
C PHE A 175 0.94 -10.31 2.38
N ASN A 176 -0.02 -10.26 1.45
CA ASN A 176 -0.76 -9.04 1.10
C ASN A 176 -2.05 -8.85 1.91
N GLY A 177 -2.11 -9.34 3.15
CA GLY A 177 -3.25 -9.16 4.04
C GLY A 177 -4.54 -9.82 3.54
N PHE A 178 -4.43 -10.95 2.87
CA PHE A 178 -5.52 -11.75 2.29
C PHE A 178 -6.33 -11.05 1.18
N ALA A 179 -5.79 -9.98 0.57
CA ALA A 179 -6.47 -9.23 -0.48
C ALA A 179 -6.23 -9.82 -1.88
N TYR A 180 -5.01 -9.68 -2.40
CA TYR A 180 -4.64 -10.03 -3.79
C TYR A 180 -3.32 -10.80 -3.85
N ALA A 181 -3.12 -11.59 -4.92
CA ALA A 181 -1.93 -12.40 -5.15
C ALA A 181 -0.76 -11.55 -5.73
N GLN A 182 -0.28 -10.57 -4.96
CA GLN A 182 0.79 -9.66 -5.36
C GLN A 182 2.10 -9.98 -4.64
N PRO A 183 3.12 -10.50 -5.34
CA PRO A 183 4.35 -10.97 -4.71
C PRO A 183 5.39 -9.86 -4.42
N ARG A 184 5.00 -8.60 -4.31
CA ARG A 184 5.89 -7.47 -3.98
C ARG A 184 6.65 -7.60 -2.65
N TYR A 185 6.19 -8.44 -1.73
CA TYR A 185 6.88 -8.75 -0.47
C TYR A 185 8.21 -9.50 -0.66
N THR A 186 8.47 -10.03 -1.84
CA THR A 186 9.62 -10.92 -2.12
C THR A 186 10.98 -10.26 -1.90
N PHE A 187 11.06 -8.92 -1.83
CA PHE A 187 12.28 -8.21 -1.42
C PHE A 187 12.81 -8.64 -0.04
N VAL A 188 11.96 -9.18 0.85
CA VAL A 188 12.39 -9.70 2.16
C VAL A 188 13.29 -10.95 2.05
N LEU A 189 13.32 -11.58 0.86
CA LEU A 189 14.22 -12.70 0.57
C LEU A 189 15.62 -12.26 0.17
N MET A 190 15.84 -10.99 -0.16
CA MET A 190 17.16 -10.48 -0.58
C MET A 190 18.29 -10.75 0.44
N PRO A 191 18.11 -10.55 1.77
CA PRO A 191 19.14 -10.91 2.74
C PRO A 191 19.49 -12.40 2.73
N MET A 192 18.51 -13.28 2.45
CA MET A 192 18.74 -14.72 2.34
C MET A 192 19.51 -15.06 1.06
N ALA A 193 19.19 -14.43 -0.06
CA ALA A 193 19.92 -14.55 -1.31
C ALA A 193 21.37 -14.04 -1.15
N ALA A 194 21.57 -12.91 -0.46
CA ALA A 194 22.87 -12.37 -0.13
C ALA A 194 23.73 -13.37 0.66
N LEU A 195 23.13 -13.96 1.70
CA LEU A 195 23.80 -14.97 2.52
C LEU A 195 24.16 -16.22 1.70
N LEU A 196 23.26 -16.66 0.82
CA LEU A 196 23.51 -17.80 -0.08
C LEU A 196 24.73 -17.53 -0.97
N VAL A 197 24.76 -16.37 -1.62
CA VAL A 197 25.87 -15.96 -2.51
C VAL A 197 27.16 -15.88 -1.71
N ALA A 198 27.17 -15.27 -0.53
CA ALA A 198 28.35 -15.15 0.32
C ALA A 198 28.88 -16.53 0.76
N VAL A 199 28.01 -17.44 1.19
CA VAL A 199 28.37 -18.80 1.61
C VAL A 199 28.92 -19.62 0.43
N GLU A 200 28.28 -19.56 -0.72
CA GLU A 200 28.77 -20.30 -1.90
C GLU A 200 30.08 -19.70 -2.45
N TRP A 201 30.23 -18.39 -2.38
CA TRP A 201 31.49 -17.73 -2.72
C TRP A 201 32.64 -18.16 -1.79
N ASP A 202 32.39 -18.19 -0.48
CA ASP A 202 33.36 -18.70 0.51
C ASP A 202 33.76 -20.17 0.21
N ARG A 203 32.80 -21.01 -0.15
CA ARG A 203 33.07 -22.40 -0.55
C ARG A 203 33.96 -22.48 -1.80
N LEU A 204 33.65 -21.67 -2.81
CA LEU A 204 34.44 -21.62 -4.05
C LEU A 204 35.87 -21.13 -3.78
N MET A 205 36.04 -20.05 -3.04
CA MET A 205 37.31 -19.35 -2.87
C MET A 205 38.19 -19.96 -1.76
N ILE A 206 37.63 -20.29 -0.62
CA ILE A 206 38.37 -20.77 0.56
C ILE A 206 38.45 -22.30 0.55
N LYS A 207 37.28 -22.97 0.43
CA LYS A 207 37.21 -24.44 0.47
C LYS A 207 37.59 -25.10 -0.84
N LYS A 208 37.72 -24.31 -1.93
CA LYS A 208 38.07 -24.78 -3.29
C LYS A 208 37.10 -25.83 -3.82
N GLU A 209 35.85 -25.67 -3.45
CA GLU A 209 34.79 -26.58 -3.82
C GLU A 209 34.07 -26.03 -5.06
N PHE A 210 34.47 -26.57 -6.23
CA PHE A 210 33.93 -26.17 -7.54
C PHE A 210 33.25 -27.35 -8.21
N SER A 211 32.14 -27.09 -8.90
CA SER A 211 31.46 -28.06 -9.75
C SER A 211 31.32 -27.52 -11.18
N PHE A 212 31.94 -28.16 -12.15
CA PHE A 212 31.77 -27.82 -13.56
C PHE A 212 30.31 -28.00 -14.02
N THR A 213 29.64 -29.07 -13.56
CA THR A 213 28.22 -29.31 -13.82
C THR A 213 27.34 -28.19 -13.22
N GLY A 214 27.69 -27.70 -12.02
CA GLY A 214 26.99 -26.59 -11.37
C GLY A 214 27.18 -25.26 -12.14
N LEU A 215 28.39 -25.01 -12.66
CA LEU A 215 28.66 -23.86 -13.53
C LEU A 215 27.82 -23.93 -14.81
N LEU A 216 27.85 -25.08 -15.49
CA LEU A 216 27.11 -25.27 -16.74
C LEU A 216 25.60 -25.13 -16.54
N LEU A 217 25.06 -25.71 -15.48
CA LEU A 217 23.65 -25.58 -15.12
C LEU A 217 23.28 -24.11 -14.89
N GLY A 218 24.06 -23.38 -14.08
CA GLY A 218 23.84 -21.96 -13.81
C GLY A 218 23.91 -21.10 -15.06
N LEU A 219 24.91 -21.35 -15.92
CA LEU A 219 25.08 -20.62 -17.17
C LEU A 219 23.92 -20.87 -18.14
N VAL A 220 23.56 -22.13 -18.38
CA VAL A 220 22.47 -22.50 -19.30
C VAL A 220 21.14 -21.90 -18.80
N THR A 221 20.84 -22.02 -17.51
CA THR A 221 19.62 -21.44 -16.93
C THR A 221 19.59 -19.92 -17.07
N SER A 222 20.70 -19.23 -16.72
CA SER A 222 20.81 -17.78 -16.86
C SER A 222 20.63 -17.33 -18.32
N MET A 223 21.30 -17.98 -19.23
CA MET A 223 21.19 -17.67 -20.67
C MET A 223 19.79 -17.92 -21.20
N TYR A 224 19.15 -19.04 -20.83
CA TYR A 224 17.79 -19.34 -21.25
C TYR A 224 16.82 -18.25 -20.80
N VAL A 225 16.88 -17.85 -19.52
CA VAL A 225 15.99 -16.83 -18.95
C VAL A 225 16.18 -15.47 -19.64
N VAL A 226 17.43 -15.05 -19.89
CA VAL A 226 17.69 -13.74 -20.52
C VAL A 226 17.37 -13.77 -22.02
N ILE A 227 17.62 -14.87 -22.72
CA ILE A 227 17.22 -14.99 -24.13
C ILE A 227 15.71 -14.97 -24.29
N GLU A 228 14.98 -15.63 -23.39
CA GLU A 228 13.52 -15.60 -23.37
C GLU A 228 13.00 -14.17 -23.13
N ALA A 229 13.61 -13.44 -22.19
CA ALA A 229 13.31 -12.02 -21.97
C ALA A 229 13.66 -11.16 -23.19
N TYR A 230 14.85 -11.34 -23.76
CA TYR A 230 15.30 -10.63 -24.95
C TYR A 230 14.33 -10.74 -26.13
N ASN A 231 13.76 -11.93 -26.35
CA ASN A 231 12.81 -12.17 -27.44
C ASN A 231 11.50 -11.40 -27.28
N ARG A 232 11.16 -11.00 -26.06
CA ARG A 232 9.93 -10.27 -25.70
C ARG A 232 10.17 -8.79 -25.43
N ALA A 233 11.41 -8.39 -25.24
CA ALA A 233 11.77 -7.04 -24.83
C ALA A 233 11.71 -6.03 -25.99
N SER A 234 11.55 -4.75 -25.65
CA SER A 234 11.72 -3.62 -26.57
C SER A 234 13.20 -3.47 -26.98
N ASP A 235 13.45 -2.73 -28.06
CA ASP A 235 14.83 -2.58 -28.58
C ASP A 235 15.79 -1.88 -27.59
N GLU A 236 15.28 -1.06 -26.71
CA GLU A 236 16.07 -0.42 -25.63
C GLU A 236 16.50 -1.45 -24.58
N VAL A 237 15.57 -2.31 -24.18
CA VAL A 237 15.82 -3.38 -23.20
C VAL A 237 16.76 -4.44 -23.78
N LYS A 238 16.64 -4.76 -25.06
CA LYS A 238 17.55 -5.70 -25.74
C LYS A 238 19.02 -5.32 -25.63
N LYS A 239 19.33 -4.02 -25.67
CA LYS A 239 20.72 -3.55 -25.46
C LYS A 239 21.21 -3.86 -24.06
N TYR A 240 20.35 -3.67 -23.06
CA TYR A 240 20.64 -4.01 -21.66
C TYR A 240 20.83 -5.51 -21.47
N ASP A 241 19.94 -6.33 -22.02
CA ASP A 241 20.02 -7.79 -21.96
C ASP A 241 21.30 -8.32 -22.61
N ALA A 242 21.74 -7.72 -23.73
CA ALA A 242 23.01 -8.06 -24.35
C ALA A 242 24.23 -7.78 -23.44
N VAL A 243 24.19 -6.69 -22.67
CA VAL A 243 25.23 -6.41 -21.66
C VAL A 243 25.20 -7.46 -20.54
N ILE A 244 24.04 -7.86 -20.06
CA ILE A 244 23.90 -8.93 -19.06
C ILE A 244 24.47 -10.26 -19.59
N LEU A 245 24.15 -10.65 -20.82
CA LEU A 245 24.69 -11.86 -21.42
C LEU A 245 26.23 -11.82 -21.50
N THR A 246 26.78 -10.66 -21.83
CA THR A 246 28.25 -10.46 -21.84
C THR A 246 28.86 -10.64 -20.45
N LEU A 247 28.21 -10.08 -19.41
CA LEU A 247 28.64 -10.26 -18.02
C LEU A 247 28.55 -11.71 -17.56
N PHE A 248 27.57 -12.49 -18.04
CA PHE A 248 27.49 -13.93 -17.75
C PHE A 248 28.68 -14.69 -18.29
N VAL A 249 29.07 -14.44 -19.55
CA VAL A 249 30.24 -15.07 -20.15
C VAL A 249 31.52 -14.72 -19.37
N ALA A 250 31.69 -13.43 -19.05
CA ALA A 250 32.83 -12.98 -18.23
C ALA A 250 32.87 -13.68 -16.87
N PHE A 251 31.73 -13.76 -16.19
CA PHE A 251 31.63 -14.39 -14.87
C PHE A 251 31.84 -15.91 -14.94
N ALA A 252 31.32 -16.57 -15.97
CA ALA A 252 31.58 -18.00 -16.20
C ALA A 252 33.06 -18.28 -16.38
N ILE A 253 33.79 -17.43 -17.12
CA ILE A 253 35.26 -17.53 -17.30
C ILE A 253 35.96 -17.35 -15.93
N ILE A 254 35.53 -16.37 -15.10
CA ILE A 254 36.09 -16.17 -13.76
C ILE A 254 35.90 -17.42 -12.89
N LEU A 255 34.70 -17.99 -12.86
CA LEU A 255 34.41 -19.19 -12.08
C LEU A 255 35.16 -20.41 -12.60
N LEU A 256 35.29 -20.54 -13.92
CA LEU A 256 36.09 -21.61 -14.54
C LEU A 256 37.56 -21.49 -14.15
N ALA A 257 38.13 -20.28 -14.20
CA ALA A 257 39.49 -20.02 -13.76
C ALA A 257 39.73 -20.41 -12.29
N VAL A 258 38.77 -20.04 -11.40
CA VAL A 258 38.80 -20.45 -9.98
C VAL A 258 38.77 -21.98 -9.81
N GLY A 259 37.97 -22.66 -10.63
CA GLY A 259 37.84 -24.11 -10.60
C GLY A 259 39.09 -24.87 -11.10
N LEU A 260 39.72 -24.38 -12.17
CA LEU A 260 40.87 -24.99 -12.79
C LEU A 260 42.21 -24.67 -12.09
N TRP A 261 42.41 -23.41 -11.71
CA TRP A 261 43.62 -22.94 -11.06
C TRP A 261 43.43 -22.73 -9.57
N LYS A 262 43.85 -23.68 -8.75
CA LYS A 262 43.79 -23.60 -7.28
C LYS A 262 44.90 -22.72 -6.66
N ASN A 263 45.46 -21.79 -7.43
CA ASN A 263 46.50 -20.88 -6.99
C ASN A 263 45.92 -19.68 -6.23
N ARG A 264 46.59 -19.28 -5.13
CA ARG A 264 46.16 -18.19 -4.28
C ARG A 264 46.10 -16.83 -5.00
N GLN A 265 46.99 -16.59 -5.97
CA GLN A 265 46.97 -15.35 -6.76
C GLN A 265 45.76 -15.30 -7.67
N VAL A 266 45.49 -16.41 -8.41
CA VAL A 266 44.28 -16.53 -9.26
C VAL A 266 43.02 -16.28 -8.47
N GLN A 267 42.92 -16.83 -7.26
CA GLN A 267 41.75 -16.63 -6.38
C GLN A 267 41.59 -15.19 -5.91
N LYS A 268 42.70 -14.50 -5.61
CA LYS A 268 42.65 -13.07 -5.27
C LYS A 268 42.18 -12.22 -6.45
N VAL A 269 42.74 -12.45 -7.63
CA VAL A 269 42.33 -11.74 -8.84
C VAL A 269 40.87 -12.03 -9.17
N ALA A 270 40.45 -13.29 -9.14
CA ALA A 270 39.06 -13.69 -9.36
C ALA A 270 38.10 -13.05 -8.35
N GLY A 271 38.50 -12.98 -7.08
CA GLY A 271 37.70 -12.28 -6.05
C GLY A 271 37.55 -10.80 -6.33
N SER A 272 38.62 -10.13 -6.75
CA SER A 272 38.56 -8.71 -7.14
C SER A 272 37.70 -8.51 -8.38
N LEU A 273 37.82 -9.34 -9.40
CA LEU A 273 36.99 -9.29 -10.61
C LEU A 273 35.53 -9.57 -10.31
N PHE A 274 35.23 -10.49 -9.40
CA PHE A 274 33.86 -10.73 -8.91
C PHE A 274 33.25 -9.50 -8.28
N LEU A 275 33.98 -8.82 -7.38
CA LEU A 275 33.50 -7.57 -6.79
C LEU A 275 33.24 -6.48 -7.85
N VAL A 276 34.14 -6.37 -8.84
CA VAL A 276 33.92 -5.45 -9.97
C VAL A 276 32.66 -5.82 -10.75
N CYS A 277 32.44 -7.10 -11.05
CA CYS A 277 31.23 -7.56 -11.74
C CYS A 277 29.96 -7.26 -10.94
N ILE A 278 29.97 -7.46 -9.61
CA ILE A 278 28.82 -7.11 -8.74
C ILE A 278 28.59 -5.60 -8.76
N LEU A 279 29.62 -4.78 -8.58
CA LEU A 279 29.49 -3.34 -8.60
C LEU A 279 28.95 -2.84 -9.93
N LEU A 280 29.50 -3.32 -11.06
CA LEU A 280 29.02 -2.96 -12.39
C LEU A 280 27.56 -3.37 -12.60
N SER A 281 27.18 -4.59 -12.20
CA SER A 281 25.80 -5.05 -12.34
C SER A 281 24.84 -4.22 -11.46
N THR A 282 25.25 -3.86 -10.24
CA THR A 282 24.43 -3.02 -9.35
C THR A 282 24.29 -1.60 -9.89
N CYS A 283 25.38 -1.01 -10.38
CA CYS A 283 25.35 0.31 -11.02
C CYS A 283 24.46 0.30 -12.27
N LEU A 284 24.57 -0.73 -13.10
CA LEU A 284 23.76 -0.86 -14.31
C LEU A 284 22.28 -1.03 -13.98
N GLU A 285 21.94 -1.91 -13.03
CA GLU A 285 20.57 -2.10 -12.56
C GLU A 285 19.98 -0.81 -11.98
N SER A 286 20.77 -0.11 -11.17
CA SER A 286 20.36 1.18 -10.59
C SER A 286 20.18 2.26 -11.65
N TYR A 287 21.10 2.34 -12.62
CA TYR A 287 20.99 3.26 -13.74
C TYR A 287 19.72 2.99 -14.56
N MET A 288 19.47 1.74 -14.96
CA MET A 288 18.29 1.37 -15.72
C MET A 288 16.99 1.66 -14.95
N THR A 289 16.97 1.38 -13.65
CA THR A 289 15.81 1.66 -12.80
C THR A 289 15.52 3.16 -12.69
N ASN A 290 16.55 4.00 -12.52
CA ASN A 290 16.37 5.41 -12.23
C ASN A 290 16.22 6.29 -13.48
N ASN A 291 16.91 5.98 -14.58
CA ASN A 291 16.89 6.86 -15.76
C ASN A 291 15.76 6.56 -16.76
N ASN A 292 15.20 5.36 -16.75
CA ASN A 292 14.20 4.96 -17.73
C ASN A 292 12.79 4.79 -17.13
N ARG A 293 12.64 5.13 -15.87
CA ARG A 293 11.33 5.16 -15.20
C ARG A 293 10.98 6.59 -14.83
N TRP A 294 9.72 6.91 -14.95
CA TRP A 294 9.13 8.20 -14.61
C TRP A 294 9.23 8.56 -13.11
N THR A 295 10.09 7.89 -12.37
CA THR A 295 10.29 8.05 -10.93
C THR A 295 11.45 8.97 -10.56
N ALA A 296 12.28 9.37 -11.53
CA ALA A 296 13.42 10.24 -11.29
C ALA A 296 13.12 11.66 -11.83
N TYR A 297 12.44 12.45 -11.04
CA TYR A 297 12.26 13.87 -11.28
C TYR A 297 13.34 14.67 -10.56
N THR A 298 13.81 15.74 -11.20
CA THR A 298 14.52 16.78 -10.47
C THR A 298 13.56 17.42 -9.46
N TRP A 299 14.09 18.03 -8.41
CA TRP A 299 13.25 18.75 -7.43
C TRP A 299 12.37 19.82 -8.11
N THR A 300 12.91 20.50 -9.13
CA THR A 300 12.20 21.51 -9.91
C THR A 300 11.02 20.89 -10.68
N GLU A 301 11.21 19.74 -11.29
CA GLU A 301 10.14 18.99 -11.98
C GLU A 301 9.10 18.46 -10.98
N ALA A 302 9.53 17.94 -9.83
CA ALA A 302 8.63 17.49 -8.78
C ALA A 302 7.79 18.62 -8.18
N MET A 303 8.36 19.82 -8.06
CA MET A 303 7.65 21.04 -7.64
C MET A 303 6.83 21.67 -8.77
N GLY A 304 6.86 21.12 -9.97
CA GLY A 304 5.79 21.22 -10.93
C GLY A 304 5.81 22.36 -11.92
N TYR A 305 6.94 22.88 -12.26
CA TYR A 305 7.00 23.94 -13.30
C TYR A 305 6.57 23.47 -14.70
N ASP A 306 6.53 22.15 -14.94
CA ASP A 306 6.24 21.57 -16.27
C ASP A 306 4.91 20.79 -16.35
N GLY A 307 3.89 21.22 -15.61
CA GLY A 307 2.58 20.57 -15.62
C GLY A 307 2.44 19.40 -14.63
N HIS A 308 3.43 19.22 -13.76
CA HIS A 308 3.35 18.32 -12.62
C HIS A 308 2.54 18.91 -11.46
N THR A 309 2.26 18.13 -10.45
CA THR A 309 1.23 18.28 -9.43
C THR A 309 1.29 19.55 -8.59
N MET A 310 2.48 20.05 -8.31
CA MET A 310 2.72 21.14 -7.34
C MET A 310 3.37 22.34 -8.03
N THR A 311 2.60 23.01 -8.91
CA THR A 311 3.08 24.25 -9.53
C THR A 311 3.02 25.41 -8.54
N ASN A 312 3.90 26.41 -8.67
CA ASN A 312 3.80 27.63 -7.89
C ASN A 312 2.44 28.29 -8.10
N ASP A 313 1.93 28.31 -9.32
CA ASP A 313 0.62 28.87 -9.64
C ASP A 313 -0.50 28.15 -8.86
N THR A 314 -0.39 26.84 -8.66
CA THR A 314 -1.34 26.07 -7.82
C THR A 314 -1.21 26.43 -6.35
N ILE A 315 0.02 26.54 -5.85
CA ILE A 315 0.29 26.93 -4.45
C ILE A 315 -0.27 28.33 -4.18
N ASP A 316 0.00 29.26 -5.07
CA ASP A 316 -0.47 30.66 -4.97
C ASP A 316 -2.01 30.73 -5.07
N ALA A 317 -2.62 29.93 -5.93
CA ALA A 317 -4.09 29.83 -6.02
C ALA A 317 -4.71 29.29 -4.72
N LEU A 318 -4.12 28.25 -4.12
CA LEU A 318 -4.58 27.70 -2.84
C LEU A 318 -4.37 28.68 -1.69
N GLN A 319 -3.27 29.41 -1.68
CA GLN A 319 -3.02 30.46 -0.70
C GLN A 319 -4.04 31.59 -0.84
N TYR A 320 -4.29 32.06 -2.04
CA TYR A 320 -5.34 33.04 -2.33
C TYR A 320 -6.68 32.60 -1.77
N LEU A 321 -7.10 31.34 -2.02
CA LEU A 321 -8.36 30.82 -1.49
C LEU A 321 -8.40 30.82 0.04
N LYS A 322 -7.32 30.40 0.71
CA LYS A 322 -7.22 30.39 2.18
C LYS A 322 -7.26 31.80 2.80
N GLU A 323 -6.83 32.82 2.05
CA GLU A 323 -6.91 34.22 2.50
C GLU A 323 -8.33 34.78 2.37
N GLN A 324 -9.05 34.40 1.33
CA GLN A 324 -10.40 34.88 1.05
C GLN A 324 -11.49 34.13 1.82
N ASP A 325 -11.31 32.84 2.06
CA ASP A 325 -12.30 31.98 2.73
C ASP A 325 -11.69 31.30 3.96
N LYS A 326 -12.28 31.61 5.13
CA LYS A 326 -11.84 31.04 6.43
C LYS A 326 -12.68 29.86 6.88
N GLY A 327 -13.78 29.55 6.17
CA GLY A 327 -14.60 28.39 6.42
C GLY A 327 -13.94 27.09 5.94
N PHE A 328 -14.52 25.96 6.30
CA PHE A 328 -14.12 24.68 5.73
C PHE A 328 -14.66 24.57 4.29
N PHE A 329 -13.81 24.24 3.34
CA PHE A 329 -14.17 23.95 1.96
C PHE A 329 -13.27 22.91 1.34
N ARG A 330 -13.76 22.25 0.28
CA ARG A 330 -12.96 21.34 -0.55
C ARG A 330 -12.65 21.97 -1.89
N VAL A 331 -11.50 21.56 -2.44
CA VAL A 331 -11.01 21.99 -3.75
C VAL A 331 -10.85 20.77 -4.65
N ASP A 332 -11.33 20.84 -5.88
CA ASP A 332 -10.93 19.93 -6.93
C ASP A 332 -9.89 20.58 -7.84
N LYS A 333 -8.83 19.84 -8.13
CA LYS A 333 -7.81 20.23 -9.08
C LYS A 333 -8.03 19.44 -10.38
N GLY A 334 -8.65 20.09 -11.37
CA GLY A 334 -9.09 19.47 -12.62
C GLY A 334 -7.97 19.10 -13.61
N TYR A 335 -6.71 19.29 -13.25
CA TYR A 335 -5.54 19.02 -14.09
C TYR A 335 -4.54 18.10 -13.40
N ALA A 336 -3.63 17.54 -14.18
CA ALA A 336 -2.60 16.60 -13.73
C ALA A 336 -3.19 15.39 -12.99
N ALA A 337 -4.20 14.77 -13.58
CA ALA A 337 -5.00 13.70 -12.97
C ALA A 337 -4.19 12.47 -12.52
N VAL A 338 -3.06 12.18 -13.15
CA VAL A 338 -2.19 11.03 -12.81
C VAL A 338 -1.40 11.27 -11.52
N SER A 339 -1.32 12.50 -11.08
CA SER A 339 -0.43 12.94 -10.00
C SER A 339 -1.15 13.42 -8.74
N ASN A 340 -2.46 13.27 -8.66
CA ASN A 340 -3.23 13.63 -7.46
C ASN A 340 -3.08 12.62 -6.31
N TYR A 341 -1.95 11.91 -6.25
CA TYR A 341 -1.67 10.91 -5.21
C TYR A 341 -1.12 11.57 -3.95
N GLY A 342 -1.97 12.29 -3.21
CA GLY A 342 -1.60 12.87 -1.94
C GLY A 342 -1.01 14.29 -2.01
N ASP A 343 -1.11 14.97 -3.14
CA ASP A 343 -0.70 16.38 -3.29
C ASP A 343 -1.48 17.32 -2.37
N SER A 344 -2.75 17.03 -2.11
CA SER A 344 -3.58 17.74 -1.16
C SER A 344 -2.99 17.74 0.26
N GLN A 345 -2.42 16.62 0.68
CA GLN A 345 -1.76 16.49 1.98
C GLN A 345 -0.46 17.31 2.04
N VAL A 346 0.31 17.32 0.96
CA VAL A 346 1.57 18.10 0.87
C VAL A 346 1.31 19.60 0.81
N MET A 347 0.31 20.04 0.02
CA MET A 347 -0.04 21.45 -0.12
C MET A 347 -1.03 21.94 0.95
N GLY A 348 -1.52 21.04 1.81
CA GLY A 348 -2.36 21.36 2.95
C GLY A 348 -3.73 21.93 2.57
N TYR A 349 -4.47 21.27 1.68
CA TYR A 349 -5.86 21.60 1.36
C TYR A 349 -6.75 20.36 1.41
N SER A 350 -8.05 20.55 1.56
CA SER A 350 -9.02 19.45 1.52
C SER A 350 -9.42 19.17 0.08
N SER A 351 -9.09 17.98 -0.45
CA SER A 351 -9.40 17.56 -1.82
C SER A 351 -10.62 16.65 -1.88
N VAL A 352 -11.25 16.59 -3.06
CA VAL A 352 -12.22 15.56 -3.44
C VAL A 352 -11.61 14.53 -4.39
N THR A 353 -10.39 14.79 -4.86
CA THR A 353 -9.66 13.95 -5.79
C THR A 353 -8.36 13.50 -5.13
N ASP A 354 -8.30 12.25 -4.73
CA ASP A 354 -7.12 11.64 -4.12
C ASP A 354 -7.16 10.11 -4.33
N TYR A 355 -5.99 9.50 -4.37
CA TYR A 355 -5.86 8.05 -4.34
C TYR A 355 -5.68 7.58 -2.89
N ASN A 356 -6.62 6.78 -2.42
CA ASN A 356 -6.52 6.14 -1.12
C ASN A 356 -6.92 4.66 -1.21
N SER A 357 -5.93 3.77 -1.20
CA SER A 357 -6.16 2.32 -1.26
C SER A 357 -6.92 1.75 -0.06
N THR A 358 -7.15 2.56 0.96
CA THR A 358 -7.94 2.24 2.16
C THR A 358 -9.06 3.26 2.37
N ILE A 359 -9.69 3.69 1.28
CA ILE A 359 -10.81 4.65 1.34
C ILE A 359 -11.86 4.21 2.38
N ASN A 360 -12.46 5.18 3.07
CA ASN A 360 -13.57 4.93 3.96
C ASN A 360 -14.71 4.25 3.21
N ARG A 361 -15.26 3.17 3.78
CA ARG A 361 -16.29 2.35 3.15
C ARG A 361 -17.56 3.13 2.86
N HIS A 362 -18.02 3.92 3.80
CA HIS A 362 -19.24 4.72 3.65
C HIS A 362 -19.07 5.81 2.58
N LEU A 363 -17.88 6.42 2.48
CA LEU A 363 -17.59 7.34 1.39
C LEU A 363 -17.59 6.62 0.02
N ALA A 364 -17.03 5.40 -0.05
CA ALA A 364 -17.10 4.59 -1.26
C ALA A 364 -18.54 4.19 -1.60
N ASP A 365 -19.38 3.88 -0.60
CA ASP A 365 -20.80 3.57 -0.77
C ASP A 365 -21.57 4.79 -1.30
N PHE A 366 -21.27 5.99 -0.81
CA PHE A 366 -21.83 7.23 -1.34
C PHE A 366 -21.53 7.40 -2.83
N TYR A 367 -20.27 7.25 -3.23
CA TYR A 367 -19.93 7.37 -4.65
C TYR A 367 -20.51 6.24 -5.50
N ASN A 368 -20.56 5.02 -5.01
CA ASN A 368 -21.17 3.89 -5.71
C ASN A 368 -22.69 4.06 -5.87
N MET A 369 -23.35 4.77 -4.97
CA MET A 369 -24.75 5.15 -5.07
C MET A 369 -24.98 6.16 -6.21
N LEU A 370 -24.05 7.10 -6.38
CA LEU A 370 -24.14 8.13 -7.44
C LEU A 370 -23.81 7.61 -8.83
N TYR A 371 -22.89 6.63 -8.93
CA TYR A 371 -22.30 6.13 -10.18
C TYR A 371 -22.32 4.60 -10.22
N THR A 372 -23.43 4.02 -10.67
CA THR A 372 -23.61 2.55 -10.65
C THR A 372 -22.75 1.82 -11.68
N LYS A 373 -22.27 2.52 -12.71
CA LYS A 373 -21.42 1.95 -13.78
C LYS A 373 -19.95 1.82 -13.37
N VAL A 374 -19.50 2.60 -12.39
CA VAL A 374 -18.11 2.62 -11.94
C VAL A 374 -18.06 2.22 -10.48
N LYS A 375 -17.52 1.06 -10.20
CA LYS A 375 -17.30 0.64 -8.80
C LYS A 375 -16.13 1.40 -8.21
N VAL A 376 -16.41 2.32 -7.31
CA VAL A 376 -15.37 3.09 -6.58
C VAL A 376 -14.81 2.23 -5.47
N SER A 377 -13.55 1.81 -5.61
CA SER A 377 -12.83 1.04 -4.59
C SER A 377 -11.66 1.82 -3.97
N ASP A 378 -11.12 2.77 -4.73
CA ASP A 378 -10.01 3.65 -4.37
C ASP A 378 -10.18 4.93 -5.20
N ALA A 379 -10.82 5.92 -4.63
CA ALA A 379 -11.22 7.12 -5.35
C ALA A 379 -10.01 7.89 -5.87
N GLN A 380 -10.00 8.18 -7.16
CA GLN A 380 -9.08 9.13 -7.77
C GLN A 380 -9.83 10.43 -8.09
N ARG A 381 -10.43 10.55 -9.25
CA ARG A 381 -11.28 11.64 -9.64
C ARG A 381 -12.66 11.09 -9.99
N ILE A 382 -13.70 11.62 -9.39
CA ILE A 382 -15.04 11.06 -9.46
C ILE A 382 -15.95 11.96 -10.30
N PHE A 383 -15.84 13.28 -10.15
CA PHE A 383 -16.68 14.23 -10.85
C PHE A 383 -16.11 14.57 -12.22
N GLU A 384 -16.93 14.41 -13.27
CA GLU A 384 -16.56 14.70 -14.65
C GLU A 384 -17.07 16.08 -15.12
N TYR A 385 -17.97 16.70 -14.36
CA TYR A 385 -18.64 17.98 -14.63
C TYR A 385 -19.50 18.00 -15.89
N SER A 386 -19.68 16.86 -16.55
CA SER A 386 -20.40 16.74 -17.81
C SER A 386 -21.92 16.73 -17.66
N ASP A 387 -22.42 16.39 -16.47
CA ASP A 387 -23.83 16.29 -16.12
C ASP A 387 -24.19 17.37 -15.08
N GLU A 388 -25.17 18.22 -15.37
CA GLU A 388 -25.63 19.26 -14.43
C GLU A 388 -26.14 18.70 -13.10
N SER A 389 -26.61 17.45 -13.05
CA SER A 389 -27.03 16.80 -11.82
C SER A 389 -25.89 16.53 -10.84
N GLU A 390 -24.63 16.53 -11.30
CA GLU A 390 -23.45 16.36 -10.44
C GLU A 390 -23.23 17.54 -9.48
N VAL A 391 -23.81 18.70 -9.77
CA VAL A 391 -23.69 19.87 -8.88
C VAL A 391 -24.21 19.60 -7.47
N TYR A 392 -25.25 18.76 -7.33
CA TYR A 392 -25.84 18.48 -6.00
C TYR A 392 -24.92 17.65 -5.11
N PRO A 393 -24.38 16.49 -5.53
CA PRO A 393 -23.39 15.78 -4.73
C PRO A 393 -22.10 16.59 -4.50
N MET A 394 -21.66 17.40 -5.48
CA MET A 394 -20.52 18.31 -5.27
C MET A 394 -20.79 19.35 -4.19
N SER A 395 -21.98 19.92 -4.19
CA SER A 395 -22.38 20.92 -3.19
C SER A 395 -22.54 20.31 -1.80
N LEU A 396 -23.15 19.12 -1.72
CA LEU A 396 -23.32 18.38 -0.48
C LEU A 396 -22.00 18.12 0.24
N ILE A 397 -20.95 17.73 -0.50
CA ILE A 397 -19.61 17.53 0.08
C ILE A 397 -18.81 18.82 0.24
N ASN A 398 -19.42 19.97 -0.02
CA ASN A 398 -18.79 21.30 0.00
C ASN A 398 -17.55 21.39 -0.93
N LEU A 399 -17.68 20.86 -2.16
CA LEU A 399 -16.74 21.13 -3.25
C LEU A 399 -16.98 22.56 -3.74
N LYS A 400 -16.31 23.50 -3.08
CA LYS A 400 -16.56 24.93 -3.26
C LYS A 400 -15.72 25.56 -4.36
N TYR A 401 -14.49 25.09 -4.52
CA TYR A 401 -13.57 25.66 -5.49
C TYR A 401 -13.03 24.60 -6.46
N ILE A 402 -12.85 25.03 -7.70
CA ILE A 402 -12.25 24.22 -8.77
C ILE A 402 -11.08 24.99 -9.34
N LEU A 403 -9.92 24.34 -9.40
CA LEU A 403 -8.75 24.82 -10.09
C LEU A 403 -8.65 24.18 -11.46
N SER A 404 -8.45 24.99 -12.50
CA SER A 404 -8.40 24.53 -13.89
C SER A 404 -7.27 25.21 -14.66
N MET A 405 -6.66 24.50 -15.62
CA MET A 405 -5.68 25.09 -16.56
C MET A 405 -6.33 25.73 -17.77
N GLY A 406 -7.64 25.64 -17.92
CA GLY A 406 -8.44 26.24 -19.00
C GLY A 406 -9.69 26.88 -18.46
N GLU A 407 -10.37 27.61 -19.33
CA GLU A 407 -11.66 28.21 -19.00
C GLU A 407 -12.74 27.12 -18.88
N LEU A 408 -13.60 27.25 -17.86
CA LEU A 408 -14.76 26.41 -17.64
C LEU A 408 -16.02 27.24 -17.93
N ASP A 409 -16.92 26.67 -18.73
CA ASP A 409 -18.20 27.27 -19.09
C ASP A 409 -19.37 26.39 -18.62
N TYR A 410 -19.58 26.37 -17.30
CA TYR A 410 -20.69 25.66 -16.67
C TYR A 410 -21.62 26.66 -15.97
N SER A 411 -22.92 26.45 -16.09
CA SER A 411 -23.96 27.32 -15.51
C SER A 411 -23.82 27.48 -13.98
N TRP A 412 -23.33 26.43 -13.30
CA TRP A 412 -23.22 26.33 -11.86
C TRP A 412 -21.90 26.90 -11.30
N CYS A 413 -20.88 27.18 -12.14
CA CYS A 413 -19.62 27.72 -11.65
C CYS A 413 -19.45 29.22 -11.99
N GLU A 414 -18.74 29.91 -11.14
CA GLU A 414 -18.42 31.33 -11.24
C GLU A 414 -16.91 31.53 -11.27
N TYR A 415 -16.45 32.33 -12.23
CA TYR A 415 -15.03 32.71 -12.27
C TYR A 415 -14.69 33.63 -11.10
N VAL A 416 -13.69 33.26 -10.31
CA VAL A 416 -13.21 34.01 -9.14
C VAL A 416 -11.94 34.78 -9.44
N GLY A 417 -11.03 34.19 -10.20
CA GLY A 417 -9.74 34.81 -10.50
C GLY A 417 -8.77 33.85 -11.18
N ARG A 418 -7.54 34.31 -11.36
CA ARG A 418 -6.47 33.54 -11.99
C ARG A 418 -5.14 33.82 -11.30
N THR A 419 -4.34 32.79 -11.08
CA THR A 419 -3.00 32.86 -10.57
C THR A 419 -2.05 32.17 -11.56
N GLY A 420 -1.24 32.96 -12.28
CA GLY A 420 -0.41 32.44 -13.36
C GLY A 420 -1.24 31.70 -14.42
N SER A 421 -1.00 30.40 -14.58
CA SER A 421 -1.72 29.53 -15.52
C SER A 421 -3.03 28.95 -14.96
N VAL A 422 -3.28 29.07 -13.65
CA VAL A 422 -4.39 28.42 -12.95
C VAL A 422 -5.60 29.36 -12.85
N TYR A 423 -6.71 28.95 -13.41
CA TYR A 423 -8.02 29.57 -13.27
C TYR A 423 -8.69 29.05 -11.99
N ILE A 424 -9.35 29.93 -11.26
CA ILE A 424 -10.07 29.63 -10.01
C ILE A 424 -11.55 29.85 -10.25
N TYR A 425 -12.33 28.82 -10.01
CA TYR A 425 -13.80 28.85 -10.10
C TYR A 425 -14.44 28.50 -8.76
N ARG A 426 -15.62 29.07 -8.52
CA ARG A 426 -16.45 28.78 -7.34
C ARG A 426 -17.72 28.06 -7.77
N ASN A 427 -18.06 26.99 -7.08
CA ASN A 427 -19.39 26.39 -7.16
C ASN A 427 -20.40 27.25 -6.42
N LYS A 428 -21.41 27.78 -7.15
CA LYS A 428 -22.44 28.69 -6.62
C LYS A 428 -23.33 28.07 -5.54
N TYR A 429 -23.41 26.74 -5.50
CA TYR A 429 -24.29 25.99 -4.62
C TYR A 429 -23.60 25.37 -3.40
N ALA A 430 -22.28 25.47 -3.30
CA ALA A 430 -21.50 24.93 -2.21
C ALA A 430 -21.15 26.02 -1.19
N ASP A 431 -22.08 26.33 -0.31
CA ASP A 431 -21.93 27.44 0.66
C ASP A 431 -21.58 26.99 2.08
N SER A 432 -21.89 25.75 2.46
CA SER A 432 -21.66 25.23 3.81
C SER A 432 -21.13 23.80 3.80
N ALA A 433 -20.38 23.45 4.84
CA ALA A 433 -19.96 22.09 5.11
C ALA A 433 -20.98 21.28 5.94
N ALA A 434 -22.20 21.76 6.00
CA ALA A 434 -23.34 21.07 6.58
C ALA A 434 -24.59 21.40 5.75
N SER A 435 -25.55 20.49 5.74
CA SER A 435 -26.85 20.65 5.08
C SER A 435 -27.97 20.24 6.03
N PHE A 436 -29.11 20.96 6.00
CA PHE A 436 -30.25 20.68 6.87
C PHE A 436 -31.44 20.19 6.05
N TYR A 437 -32.09 19.13 6.51
CA TYR A 437 -33.17 18.45 5.80
C TYR A 437 -34.38 18.23 6.74
N THR A 438 -35.55 18.54 6.24
CA THR A 438 -36.87 18.22 6.84
C THR A 438 -37.59 17.13 6.06
N ASN A 439 -37.05 16.74 4.90
CA ASN A 439 -37.53 15.65 4.08
C ASN A 439 -36.51 14.54 4.01
N THR A 440 -36.93 13.29 4.19
CA THR A 440 -36.05 12.12 4.15
C THR A 440 -36.67 11.00 3.32
N ILE A 441 -35.83 10.12 2.80
CA ILE A 441 -36.22 8.92 2.07
C ILE A 441 -35.41 7.73 2.58
N SER A 442 -35.99 6.54 2.58
CA SER A 442 -35.26 5.35 2.95
C SER A 442 -34.22 4.94 1.90
N LYS A 443 -33.19 4.23 2.35
CA LYS A 443 -32.15 3.69 1.47
C LYS A 443 -32.74 2.81 0.38
N SER A 444 -33.63 1.89 0.72
CA SER A 444 -34.28 0.96 -0.22
C SER A 444 -35.07 1.68 -1.31
N GLU A 445 -35.74 2.76 -0.95
CA GLU A 445 -36.51 3.58 -1.90
C GLU A 445 -35.58 4.34 -2.85
N CYS A 446 -34.48 4.93 -2.36
CA CYS A 446 -33.46 5.57 -3.18
C CYS A 446 -32.82 4.58 -4.16
N GLU A 447 -32.54 3.34 -3.75
CA GLU A 447 -31.96 2.31 -4.62
C GLU A 447 -32.84 1.93 -5.80
N SER A 448 -34.15 2.16 -5.73
CA SER A 448 -35.08 1.94 -6.84
C SER A 448 -34.99 2.98 -7.96
N MET A 449 -34.32 4.11 -7.73
CA MET A 449 -34.19 5.21 -8.67
C MET A 449 -32.98 5.03 -9.60
N ASP A 450 -33.00 5.73 -10.74
CA ASP A 450 -31.84 5.84 -11.63
C ASP A 450 -30.77 6.79 -11.05
N GLU A 451 -29.58 6.80 -11.64
CA GLU A 451 -28.44 7.61 -11.18
C GLU A 451 -28.75 9.11 -11.11
N THR A 452 -29.45 9.63 -12.13
CA THR A 452 -29.82 11.04 -12.19
C THR A 452 -30.82 11.38 -11.10
N GLY A 453 -31.84 10.54 -10.89
CA GLY A 453 -32.80 10.70 -9.81
C GLY A 453 -32.15 10.72 -8.44
N ARG A 454 -31.21 9.82 -8.17
CA ARG A 454 -30.45 9.79 -6.91
C ARG A 454 -29.63 11.06 -6.69
N ARG A 455 -28.96 11.58 -7.73
CA ARG A 455 -28.21 12.84 -7.62
C ARG A 455 -29.11 14.03 -7.37
N LEU A 456 -30.28 14.09 -8.01
CA LEU A 456 -31.25 15.17 -7.83
C LEU A 456 -31.87 15.18 -6.44
N LEU A 457 -32.07 14.01 -5.80
CA LEU A 457 -32.56 13.90 -4.43
C LEU A 457 -31.70 14.66 -3.43
N LEU A 458 -30.38 14.61 -3.59
CA LEU A 458 -29.43 15.23 -2.64
C LEU A 458 -29.60 16.75 -2.50
N ARG A 459 -30.42 17.36 -3.36
CA ARG A 459 -30.72 18.78 -3.28
C ARG A 459 -31.54 19.15 -2.04
N ASP A 460 -32.56 18.36 -1.71
CA ASP A 460 -33.57 18.71 -0.72
C ASP A 460 -34.09 17.53 0.13
N THR A 461 -33.52 16.34 -0.07
CA THR A 461 -33.94 15.11 0.60
C THR A 461 -32.75 14.34 1.12
N LEU A 462 -32.76 13.98 2.41
CA LEU A 462 -31.73 13.16 3.04
C LEU A 462 -32.09 11.68 2.90
N ILE A 463 -31.13 10.88 2.45
CA ILE A 463 -31.25 9.43 2.42
C ILE A 463 -30.86 8.89 3.79
N VAL A 464 -31.79 8.19 4.45
CA VAL A 464 -31.59 7.61 5.78
C VAL A 464 -31.55 6.08 5.72
N PRO A 465 -30.91 5.38 6.68
CA PRO A 465 -30.94 3.92 6.77
C PRO A 465 -32.39 3.39 6.86
N ASP A 466 -32.62 2.18 6.33
CA ASP A 466 -33.92 1.54 6.45
C ASP A 466 -34.26 1.30 7.92
N GLY A 467 -35.48 1.71 8.31
CA GLY A 467 -35.96 1.61 9.69
C GLY A 467 -35.83 2.89 10.53
N GLU A 468 -35.18 3.93 10.00
CA GLU A 468 -35.19 5.26 10.59
C GLU A 468 -36.50 5.99 10.29
N ASP A 469 -36.86 6.98 11.13
CA ASP A 469 -38.03 7.83 10.96
C ASP A 469 -37.92 8.62 9.65
N VAL A 470 -38.88 8.43 8.75
CA VAL A 470 -38.97 9.20 7.50
C VAL A 470 -39.75 10.47 7.75
N LEU A 471 -39.11 11.62 7.48
CA LEU A 471 -39.74 12.93 7.53
C LEU A 471 -40.31 13.28 6.16
N HIS A 472 -41.49 13.89 6.12
CA HIS A 472 -42.20 14.24 4.87
C HIS A 472 -42.50 15.73 4.76
N ASP A 473 -41.73 16.60 5.38
CA ASP A 473 -41.93 18.03 5.28
C ASP A 473 -41.03 18.62 4.18
N THR A 474 -41.62 18.96 3.06
CA THR A 474 -40.94 19.53 1.89
C THR A 474 -40.58 21.02 2.05
N GLU A 475 -41.11 21.69 3.09
CA GLU A 475 -40.79 23.07 3.41
C GLU A 475 -39.80 23.09 4.58
N THR A 476 -38.57 23.48 4.35
CA THR A 476 -37.53 23.52 5.38
C THR A 476 -37.72 24.63 6.42
N GLY A 477 -38.57 25.63 6.13
CA GLY A 477 -38.64 26.85 6.93
C GLY A 477 -37.39 27.74 6.77
N GLU A 478 -37.27 28.77 7.59
CA GLU A 478 -36.03 29.55 7.62
C GLU A 478 -34.92 28.73 8.31
N VAL A 479 -33.80 28.58 7.61
CA VAL A 479 -32.58 27.90 8.13
C VAL A 479 -31.37 28.79 7.86
N THR A 480 -30.63 29.05 8.92
CA THR A 480 -29.34 29.75 8.82
C THR A 480 -28.24 28.85 9.35
N LEU A 481 -27.31 28.47 8.49
CA LEU A 481 -26.09 27.74 8.85
C LEU A 481 -24.97 28.76 9.05
N GLY A 482 -24.36 28.76 10.23
CA GLY A 482 -23.13 29.48 10.49
C GLY A 482 -21.94 28.82 9.83
N SER A 483 -20.78 29.48 9.85
CA SER A 483 -19.56 28.90 9.31
C SER A 483 -19.17 27.64 10.07
N PHE A 484 -19.06 26.52 9.35
CA PHE A 484 -18.47 25.30 9.88
C PHE A 484 -16.97 25.33 9.65
N VAL A 485 -16.20 25.06 10.70
CA VAL A 485 -14.74 25.12 10.70
C VAL A 485 -14.17 23.78 11.17
N ALA A 486 -13.18 23.28 10.41
CA ALA A 486 -12.39 22.13 10.81
C ALA A 486 -11.07 22.60 11.44
N ASP A 487 -10.82 22.21 12.68
CA ASP A 487 -9.58 22.49 13.41
C ASP A 487 -9.06 21.22 14.09
N GLY A 488 -8.08 20.60 13.47
CA GLY A 488 -7.51 19.33 13.92
C GLY A 488 -8.58 18.23 14.00
N LYS A 489 -8.89 17.81 15.24
CA LYS A 489 -9.90 16.77 15.50
C LYS A 489 -11.33 17.33 15.73
N TYR A 490 -11.51 18.62 15.63
CA TYR A 490 -12.77 19.29 15.87
C TYR A 490 -13.39 19.76 14.56
N PHE A 491 -14.71 19.63 14.47
CA PHE A 491 -15.52 20.24 13.44
C PHE A 491 -16.70 20.93 14.12
N THR A 492 -16.77 22.25 14.03
CA THR A 492 -17.70 23.06 14.82
C THR A 492 -18.44 24.05 13.95
N GLY A 493 -19.69 24.29 14.26
CA GLY A 493 -20.53 25.29 13.59
C GLY A 493 -21.80 25.56 14.36
N THR A 494 -22.66 26.40 13.82
CA THR A 494 -23.96 26.76 14.41
C THR A 494 -25.07 26.59 13.39
N ILE A 495 -26.27 26.32 13.87
CA ILE A 495 -27.48 26.28 13.07
C ILE A 495 -28.61 27.00 13.79
N SER A 496 -29.43 27.77 13.06
CA SER A 496 -30.71 28.29 13.46
C SER A 496 -31.76 27.76 12.52
N ASN A 497 -32.78 27.04 13.03
CA ASN A 497 -33.80 26.36 12.24
C ASN A 497 -35.17 26.48 12.88
N GLU A 498 -36.20 26.74 12.10
CA GLU A 498 -37.59 26.88 12.57
C GLU A 498 -38.26 25.53 12.83
N LYS A 499 -37.83 24.47 12.17
CA LYS A 499 -38.42 23.13 12.23
C LYS A 499 -37.42 22.09 12.69
N GLU A 500 -37.92 21.02 13.31
CA GLU A 500 -37.13 19.82 13.57
C GLU A 500 -36.70 19.16 12.25
N GLY A 501 -35.47 18.64 12.18
CA GLY A 501 -34.96 17.97 11.02
C GLY A 501 -33.63 17.27 11.27
N PHE A 502 -32.93 16.92 10.21
CA PHE A 502 -31.58 16.34 10.25
C PHE A 502 -30.56 17.33 9.74
N LEU A 503 -29.49 17.49 10.51
CA LEU A 503 -28.28 18.19 10.07
C LEU A 503 -27.27 17.14 9.59
N LEU A 504 -26.95 17.16 8.31
CA LEU A 504 -25.89 16.37 7.70
C LEU A 504 -24.59 17.16 7.77
N LEU A 505 -23.55 16.54 8.33
CA LEU A 505 -22.20 17.08 8.34
C LEU A 505 -21.39 16.42 7.20
N THR A 506 -20.61 17.20 6.44
CA THR A 506 -19.79 16.64 5.34
C THR A 506 -18.58 15.86 5.85
N ILE A 507 -18.75 15.15 6.95
CA ILE A 507 -17.75 14.29 7.59
C ILE A 507 -18.12 12.85 7.25
N PRO A 508 -17.22 12.06 6.62
CA PRO A 508 -17.48 10.63 6.39
C PRO A 508 -17.80 9.91 7.68
N ASP A 509 -18.85 9.09 7.65
CA ASP A 509 -19.22 8.25 8.79
C ASP A 509 -18.10 7.24 9.06
N GLN A 510 -17.53 7.33 10.25
CA GLN A 510 -16.39 6.53 10.68
C GLN A 510 -16.38 6.41 12.20
N ASP A 511 -16.04 5.24 12.69
CA ASP A 511 -15.82 5.01 14.11
C ASP A 511 -14.84 6.05 14.69
N GLY A 512 -15.20 6.59 15.85
CA GLY A 512 -14.39 7.58 16.56
C GLY A 512 -14.92 9.00 16.53
N TRP A 513 -15.89 9.30 15.68
CA TRP A 513 -16.59 10.57 15.74
C TRP A 513 -17.65 10.58 16.85
N GLU A 514 -17.70 11.64 17.60
CA GLU A 514 -18.75 11.96 18.56
C GLU A 514 -19.32 13.34 18.24
N VAL A 515 -20.64 13.43 18.09
CA VAL A 515 -21.34 14.69 17.82
C VAL A 515 -22.04 15.19 19.08
N TYR A 516 -21.89 16.46 19.35
CA TYR A 516 -22.50 17.19 20.47
C TYR A 516 -23.35 18.33 19.91
N VAL A 517 -24.60 18.43 20.41
CA VAL A 517 -25.50 19.54 20.15
C VAL A 517 -25.70 20.24 21.48
N ASP A 518 -25.40 21.53 21.54
CA ASP A 518 -25.46 22.36 22.79
C ASP A 518 -24.68 21.73 23.95
N GLY A 519 -23.53 21.13 23.65
CA GLY A 519 -22.68 20.45 24.62
C GLY A 519 -23.17 19.07 25.07
N LYS A 520 -24.32 18.59 24.60
CA LYS A 520 -24.86 17.26 24.90
C LYS A 520 -24.52 16.30 23.78
N LYS A 521 -23.92 15.15 24.13
CA LYS A 521 -23.66 14.08 23.15
C LYS A 521 -24.99 13.59 22.56
N THR A 522 -25.04 13.58 21.21
CA THR A 522 -26.23 13.22 20.43
C THR A 522 -25.90 12.02 19.55
N GLU A 523 -26.86 11.14 19.38
CA GLU A 523 -26.76 9.98 18.52
C GLU A 523 -26.74 10.42 17.04
N THR A 524 -25.93 9.75 16.23
CA THR A 524 -25.76 10.02 14.81
C THR A 524 -26.25 8.85 13.99
N ILE A 525 -26.74 9.13 12.78
CA ILE A 525 -27.07 8.13 11.78
C ILE A 525 -26.19 8.32 10.54
N ASN A 526 -26.11 7.30 9.70
CA ASN A 526 -25.45 7.37 8.40
C ASN A 526 -26.40 8.05 7.40
N GLY A 527 -26.12 9.31 7.06
CA GLY A 527 -26.85 10.07 6.04
C GLY A 527 -26.21 9.94 4.68
N ASP A 528 -27.01 9.89 3.62
CA ASP A 528 -26.58 9.82 2.22
C ASP A 528 -25.50 8.76 1.96
N TYR A 529 -25.64 7.58 2.57
CA TYR A 529 -24.70 6.45 2.52
C TYR A 529 -23.30 6.72 3.08
N GLY A 530 -22.90 7.98 3.25
CA GLY A 530 -21.50 8.33 3.46
C GLY A 530 -21.19 9.19 4.66
N PHE A 531 -22.15 9.92 5.24
CA PHE A 531 -21.87 11.03 6.13
C PHE A 531 -22.61 10.93 7.47
N LEU A 532 -22.09 11.67 8.47
CA LEU A 532 -22.72 11.79 9.77
C LEU A 532 -23.94 12.71 9.67
N ALA A 533 -25.12 12.23 10.06
CA ALA A 533 -26.30 13.04 10.24
C ALA A 533 -26.77 12.99 11.69
N VAL A 534 -27.29 14.11 12.20
CA VAL A 534 -27.79 14.25 13.56
C VAL A 534 -29.16 14.93 13.58
N LYS A 535 -30.08 14.40 14.37
CA LYS A 535 -31.40 14.99 14.53
C LYS A 535 -31.30 16.28 15.37
N ILE A 536 -31.86 17.38 14.84
CA ILE A 536 -31.84 18.72 15.47
C ILE A 536 -33.27 19.19 15.70
N ALA A 537 -33.59 19.63 16.92
CA ALA A 537 -34.84 20.27 17.22
C ALA A 537 -34.92 21.67 16.57
N ALA A 538 -36.12 22.30 16.60
CA ALA A 538 -36.24 23.68 16.19
C ALA A 538 -35.53 24.60 17.21
N GLY A 539 -34.76 25.58 16.74
CA GLY A 539 -34.03 26.52 17.60
C GLY A 539 -32.70 26.98 17.10
N ASN A 540 -31.89 27.54 17.99
CA ASN A 540 -30.50 27.91 17.74
C ASN A 540 -29.61 26.92 18.47
N HIS A 541 -28.72 26.28 17.73
CA HIS A 541 -27.87 25.21 18.24
C HIS A 541 -26.40 25.42 17.89
N GLU A 542 -25.52 25.07 18.84
CA GLU A 542 -24.10 24.89 18.61
C GLU A 542 -23.83 23.39 18.35
N VAL A 543 -23.19 23.09 17.23
CA VAL A 543 -22.86 21.72 16.85
C VAL A 543 -21.37 21.54 16.85
N LYS A 544 -20.92 20.48 17.50
CA LYS A 544 -19.48 20.11 17.59
C LYS A 544 -19.30 18.63 17.38
N ALA A 545 -18.57 18.25 16.33
CA ALA A 545 -18.09 16.90 16.16
C ALA A 545 -16.62 16.81 16.62
N VAL A 546 -16.29 15.73 17.34
CA VAL A 546 -14.95 15.49 17.90
C VAL A 546 -14.50 14.11 17.49
N TYR A 547 -13.32 14.02 16.88
CA TYR A 547 -12.73 12.75 16.49
C TYR A 547 -11.81 12.19 17.57
N HIS A 548 -12.04 10.96 17.96
CA HIS A 548 -11.19 10.17 18.83
C HIS A 548 -10.70 8.94 18.08
N ILE A 549 -9.39 8.79 17.97
CA ILE A 549 -8.83 7.60 17.32
C ILE A 549 -9.25 6.35 18.11
N PRO A 550 -10.03 5.42 17.50
CA PRO A 550 -10.50 4.22 18.17
C PRO A 550 -9.32 3.39 18.71
N TYR A 551 -9.51 2.84 19.92
CA TYR A 551 -8.53 1.97 20.60
C TYR A 551 -7.13 2.57 20.86
N MET A 552 -6.90 3.87 20.65
CA MET A 552 -5.61 4.51 20.92
C MET A 552 -5.19 4.38 22.40
N LYS A 553 -6.11 4.63 23.33
CA LYS A 553 -5.84 4.54 24.77
C LYS A 553 -5.54 3.09 25.19
N GLN A 554 -6.34 2.14 24.73
CA GLN A 554 -6.16 0.71 24.98
C GLN A 554 -4.84 0.25 24.39
N GLY A 555 -4.54 0.65 23.15
CA GLY A 555 -3.27 0.37 22.48
C GLY A 555 -2.06 0.89 23.26
N ALA A 556 -2.13 2.10 23.80
CA ALA A 556 -1.05 2.68 24.61
C ALA A 556 -0.81 1.88 25.88
N ILE A 557 -1.88 1.49 26.61
CA ILE A 557 -1.77 0.65 27.82
C ILE A 557 -1.11 -0.69 27.47
N VAL A 558 -1.59 -1.36 26.44
CA VAL A 558 -1.04 -2.66 25.99
C VAL A 558 0.42 -2.52 25.55
N SER A 559 0.79 -1.42 24.87
CA SER A 559 2.18 -1.15 24.47
C SER A 559 3.11 -0.97 25.67
N ILE A 560 2.67 -0.25 26.69
CA ILE A 560 3.45 -0.07 27.93
C ILE A 560 3.66 -1.43 28.62
N LEU A 561 2.61 -2.23 28.75
CA LEU A 561 2.70 -3.58 29.33
C LEU A 561 3.63 -4.48 28.50
N GLY A 562 3.53 -4.44 27.18
CA GLY A 562 4.42 -5.17 26.26
C GLY A 562 5.90 -4.78 26.45
N ALA A 563 6.18 -3.48 26.56
CA ALA A 563 7.54 -2.98 26.79
C ALA A 563 8.09 -3.40 28.16
N LEU A 564 7.27 -3.38 29.21
CA LEU A 564 7.65 -3.84 30.53
C LEU A 564 7.95 -5.35 30.54
N LEU A 565 7.12 -6.17 29.89
CA LEU A 565 7.34 -7.62 29.75
C LEU A 565 8.63 -7.91 28.99
N LEU A 566 8.86 -7.20 27.86
CA LEU A 566 10.09 -7.36 27.07
C LEU A 566 11.34 -7.00 27.87
N THR A 567 11.30 -5.87 28.59
CA THR A 567 12.40 -5.42 29.47
C THR A 567 12.67 -6.43 30.57
N GLY A 568 11.63 -6.91 31.25
CA GLY A 568 11.75 -7.94 32.28
C GLY A 568 12.35 -9.24 31.75
N TYR A 569 11.93 -9.67 30.54
CA TYR A 569 12.48 -10.83 29.87
C TYR A 569 13.98 -10.65 29.52
N CYS A 570 14.35 -9.49 28.98
CA CYS A 570 15.76 -9.18 28.68
C CYS A 570 16.62 -9.17 29.93
N LEU A 571 16.16 -8.58 31.03
CA LEU A 571 16.84 -8.58 32.31
C LEU A 571 17.01 -10.00 32.89
N TRP A 572 15.94 -10.82 32.78
CA TRP A 572 16.00 -12.22 33.20
C TRP A 572 17.04 -13.02 32.39
N LEU A 573 17.09 -12.85 31.09
CA LEU A 573 18.08 -13.47 30.22
C LEU A 573 19.50 -13.03 30.60
N TYR A 574 19.71 -11.74 30.79
CA TYR A 574 21.01 -11.17 31.21
C TYR A 574 21.49 -11.78 32.53
N HIS A 575 20.65 -11.83 33.55
CA HIS A 575 21.00 -12.42 34.83
C HIS A 575 21.26 -13.93 34.76
N ARG A 576 20.48 -14.66 33.96
CA ARG A 576 20.67 -16.10 33.73
C ARG A 576 22.02 -16.38 33.05
N ASP A 577 22.36 -15.63 32.03
CA ASP A 577 23.60 -15.84 31.27
C ASP A 577 24.83 -15.41 32.08
N ARG A 578 24.70 -14.41 32.96
CA ARG A 578 25.73 -14.03 33.91
C ARG A 578 26.00 -15.15 34.93
N LYS A 579 24.97 -15.76 35.49
CA LYS A 579 25.13 -16.92 36.40
C LYS A 579 25.79 -18.11 35.70
N ARG A 580 25.51 -18.38 34.44
CA ARG A 580 26.15 -19.45 33.66
C ARG A 580 27.63 -19.22 33.36
N LYS A 581 28.11 -17.98 33.37
CA LYS A 581 29.52 -17.64 33.16
C LYS A 581 30.33 -17.62 34.45
N GLN A 582 29.65 -17.61 35.61
CA GLN A 582 30.29 -17.57 36.94
C GLN A 582 30.33 -18.95 37.63
N GLY A 583 29.62 -19.95 37.15
CA GLY A 583 29.70 -21.35 37.55
C GLY A 583 30.20 -22.22 36.37
#